data_aeac667ed6d0e31f7d8fdc90a17e9b51
#
_entry.id   aeac667ed6d0e31f7d8fdc90a17e9b51
#
_cell.length_a   1.000
_cell.length_b   1.000
_cell.length_c   1.000
_cell.angle_alpha   90.00
_cell.angle_beta   90.00
_cell.angle_gamma   90.00
#
_symmetry.space_group_name_H-M   'P 1'
#
loop_
_entity.id
_entity.type
_entity.pdbx_description
1 polymer ?
#
loop_
_entity_poly.entity_id
_entity_poly.type
_entity_poly.pdbx_seq_one_letter_code
_entity_poly.pdbx_strand_id
1 'polypeptide(L)'
;MEVRGPAASPPNIDGSVPAAPATRREFVLSVSAATAGLLAPRVSLAESRDATVRRGLASAPGDFLFEPGLTYLQTGSLGPTPVRVMEQVMAHWRELERNPTHYAYGAHEVAMEEVRAKVGAFVGASRDEIVLTGCTTDGMNLVASGLSLERGDHVLTTDQEHPGGRSGWEWLQRTRGIVLEDVPIPPGSDDPRPIIDAFARRLSSRTKVVMCSHVLTSTGYRMPVAEIAALARAHGAHCVVDGAQAAGGIVVDVKALGCDAYVAPGHKWMLGPKGTGFLYLSSALGDRVLPVQLQAGRAAYSASNGVRSLPSVLGLAGAIDYTLAIGRERIEREALRLAKRVHEGVQELARTQGRGLRVVSAPPGPHASPLVTYELPASRPAGEWQRRLHARHGVYVKVVPANFLNGHRISTHLFNTDADVDRLLAALRTELD
;
A
#
# COMPACT_ATOMS: atom_id res chain seq x y z
N MET A 1 -47.27 53.79 -13.76
CA MET A 1 -47.46 54.72 -12.64
C MET A 1 -46.47 54.32 -11.55
N GLU A 2 -45.37 55.10 -11.48
CA GLU A 2 -44.29 54.93 -10.48
C GLU A 2 -44.75 55.41 -9.11
N VAL A 3 -44.28 54.72 -8.06
CA VAL A 3 -43.98 55.40 -6.79
C VAL A 3 -42.71 54.80 -6.19
N ARG A 4 -41.65 55.60 -6.27
CA ARG A 4 -40.40 55.39 -5.51
C ARG A 4 -40.59 55.88 -4.08
N GLY A 5 -40.20 55.05 -3.10
CA GLY A 5 -40.00 55.43 -1.68
C GLY A 5 -38.50 55.55 -1.36
N PRO A 6 -38.07 56.35 -0.39
CA PRO A 6 -36.65 56.78 -0.29
C PRO A 6 -35.73 55.75 0.40
N ALA A 7 -34.46 55.79 -0.07
CA ALA A 7 -33.35 55.01 0.44
C ALA A 7 -32.98 55.41 1.88
N ALA A 8 -32.83 54.44 2.77
CA ALA A 8 -32.24 54.61 4.09
C ALA A 8 -30.71 54.52 4.02
N SER A 9 -30.04 55.50 4.63
CA SER A 9 -28.58 55.56 4.76
C SER A 9 -28.03 54.44 5.67
N PRO A 10 -26.83 53.91 5.40
CA PRO A 10 -26.22 52.89 6.23
C PRO A 10 -25.65 53.54 7.53
N PRO A 11 -25.58 52.78 8.65
CA PRO A 11 -25.04 53.29 9.90
C PRO A 11 -23.49 53.39 9.79
N ASN A 12 -23.00 54.46 10.42
CA ASN A 12 -21.57 54.79 10.60
C ASN A 12 -20.92 53.70 11.47
N ILE A 13 -19.94 52.96 10.96
CA ILE A 13 -19.11 52.05 11.74
C ILE A 13 -17.84 52.78 12.12
N ASP A 14 -17.71 53.06 13.40
CA ASP A 14 -16.55 53.66 14.05
C ASP A 14 -15.33 52.78 13.84
N GLY A 15 -14.24 53.39 13.35
CA GLY A 15 -13.04 52.71 12.92
C GLY A 15 -12.12 52.36 14.09
N SER A 16 -12.38 51.22 14.74
CA SER A 16 -11.36 50.51 15.51
C SER A 16 -10.91 49.27 14.76
N VAL A 17 -9.70 49.34 14.18
CA VAL A 17 -9.03 48.20 13.54
C VAL A 17 -8.78 47.13 14.63
N PRO A 18 -9.32 45.91 14.53
CA PRO A 18 -8.95 44.86 15.46
C PRO A 18 -7.48 44.49 15.27
N ALA A 19 -6.76 44.30 16.36
CA ALA A 19 -5.37 43.84 16.38
C ALA A 19 -5.21 42.58 15.52
N ALA A 20 -4.09 42.49 14.81
CA ALA A 20 -3.75 41.31 13.99
C ALA A 20 -3.86 40.03 14.80
N PRO A 21 -4.34 38.92 14.20
CA PRO A 21 -4.45 37.65 14.93
C PRO A 21 -3.05 37.20 15.37
N ALA A 22 -2.97 36.72 16.62
CA ALA A 22 -1.75 36.16 17.21
C ALA A 22 -1.12 35.14 16.28
N THR A 23 0.20 35.15 16.19
CA THR A 23 0.92 34.21 15.33
C THR A 23 0.69 32.77 15.81
N ARG A 24 0.74 31.80 14.91
CA ARG A 24 0.59 30.36 15.16
C ARG A 24 1.43 29.87 16.33
N ARG A 25 2.57 30.52 16.58
CA ARG A 25 3.49 30.23 17.69
C ARG A 25 2.93 30.62 19.04
N GLU A 26 2.20 31.75 19.12
CA GLU A 26 1.59 32.25 20.36
C GLU A 26 0.32 31.47 20.73
N PHE A 27 -0.45 31.01 19.72
CA PHE A 27 -1.59 30.14 19.96
C PHE A 27 -1.16 28.77 20.50
N VAL A 28 -0.09 28.17 19.95
CA VAL A 28 0.46 26.89 20.42
C VAL A 28 1.03 27.01 21.82
N LEU A 29 1.68 28.13 22.15
CA LEU A 29 2.24 28.38 23.51
C LEU A 29 1.14 28.62 24.55
N SER A 30 0.03 29.25 24.21
CA SER A 30 -1.08 29.47 25.14
C SER A 30 -1.84 28.18 25.48
N VAL A 31 -1.94 27.24 24.58
CA VAL A 31 -2.54 25.92 24.83
C VAL A 31 -1.58 25.03 25.64
N SER A 32 -0.27 25.13 25.41
CA SER A 32 0.75 24.31 26.11
C SER A 32 0.91 24.69 27.59
N ALA A 33 0.64 25.93 27.99
CA ALA A 33 0.79 26.39 29.39
C ALA A 33 -0.35 25.91 30.32
N ALA A 34 -1.50 25.52 29.78
CA ALA A 34 -2.65 25.07 30.57
C ALA A 34 -2.65 23.55 30.88
N THR A 35 -1.75 22.76 30.29
CA THR A 35 -1.75 21.29 30.40
C THR A 35 -0.62 20.70 31.24
N ALA A 36 0.21 21.51 31.89
CA ALA A 36 1.36 21.07 32.68
C ALA A 36 1.02 20.39 34.03
N GLY A 37 -0.25 20.09 34.33
CA GLY A 37 -0.69 19.65 35.65
C GLY A 37 -1.35 18.26 35.76
N LEU A 38 -1.53 17.51 34.69
CA LEU A 38 -2.13 16.17 34.74
C LEU A 38 -1.23 15.14 34.07
N LEU A 39 -0.42 14.48 34.90
CA LEU A 39 0.25 13.23 34.53
C LEU A 39 -0.83 12.17 34.29
N ALA A 40 -1.31 12.07 33.05
CA ALA A 40 -2.00 10.86 32.62
C ALA A 40 -1.00 9.69 32.67
N PRO A 41 -1.40 8.48 33.11
CA PRO A 41 -0.52 7.34 33.09
C PRO A 41 -0.02 7.15 31.66
N ARG A 42 1.30 7.20 31.46
CA ARG A 42 1.92 6.77 30.23
C ARG A 42 1.50 5.33 30.00
N VAL A 43 0.57 5.08 29.09
CA VAL A 43 0.40 3.74 28.54
C VAL A 43 1.69 3.50 27.74
N SER A 44 2.64 2.87 28.40
CA SER A 44 3.87 2.43 27.78
C SER A 44 3.49 1.42 26.69
N LEU A 45 3.71 1.77 25.42
CA LEU A 45 3.68 0.83 24.30
C LEU A 45 4.72 -0.31 24.46
N ALA A 46 5.50 -0.28 25.54
CA ALA A 46 6.59 -1.21 25.82
C ALA A 46 6.20 -2.45 26.63
N GLU A 47 5.01 -2.55 27.21
CA GLU A 47 4.70 -3.61 28.20
C GLU A 47 3.74 -4.72 27.74
N SER A 48 3.51 -4.93 26.45
CA SER A 48 2.95 -6.22 25.99
C SER A 48 4.02 -7.07 25.28
N ARG A 49 5.16 -7.28 25.92
CA ARG A 49 6.02 -8.43 25.60
C ARG A 49 5.36 -9.70 26.13
N ASP A 50 4.22 -10.04 25.55
CA ASP A 50 3.54 -11.27 25.88
C ASP A 50 4.34 -12.48 25.38
N ALA A 51 4.53 -13.44 26.27
CA ALA A 51 5.25 -14.69 26.04
C ALA A 51 4.68 -15.57 24.90
N THR A 52 3.51 -15.21 24.34
CA THR A 52 2.82 -15.86 23.23
C THR A 52 3.52 -15.69 21.87
N VAL A 53 4.36 -14.67 21.70
CA VAL A 53 5.06 -14.39 20.42
C VAL A 53 6.16 -15.42 20.10
N ARG A 54 6.52 -16.30 21.03
CA ARG A 54 7.55 -17.34 20.83
C ARG A 54 7.05 -18.60 20.10
N ARG A 55 5.77 -18.71 19.79
CA ARG A 55 5.25 -19.80 18.98
C ARG A 55 5.57 -19.55 17.51
N GLY A 56 6.07 -20.56 16.79
CA GLY A 56 6.50 -20.44 15.39
C GLY A 56 5.40 -19.95 14.45
N LEU A 57 5.73 -19.67 13.19
CA LEU A 57 4.77 -19.25 12.14
C LEU A 57 3.52 -20.15 12.08
N ALA A 58 3.65 -21.42 12.42
CA ALA A 58 2.54 -22.37 12.51
C ALA A 58 1.44 -22.00 13.53
N SER A 59 1.70 -21.08 14.46
CA SER A 59 0.68 -20.58 15.41
C SER A 59 -0.04 -19.32 14.93
N ALA A 60 0.44 -18.69 13.85
CA ALA A 60 -0.18 -17.48 13.29
C ALA A 60 -1.62 -17.67 12.78
N PRO A 61 -2.06 -18.85 12.26
CA PRO A 61 -3.46 -19.04 11.84
C PRO A 61 -4.48 -18.72 12.94
N GLY A 62 -4.18 -19.02 14.20
CA GLY A 62 -5.06 -18.74 15.35
C GLY A 62 -5.16 -17.24 15.70
N ASP A 63 -4.30 -16.39 15.13
CA ASP A 63 -4.31 -14.95 15.38
C ASP A 63 -5.33 -14.20 14.52
N PHE A 64 -6.07 -14.88 13.64
CA PHE A 64 -6.97 -14.29 12.67
C PHE A 64 -8.39 -14.83 12.75
N LEU A 65 -9.40 -13.99 12.49
CA LEU A 65 -10.83 -14.35 12.50
C LEU A 65 -11.27 -14.84 11.10
N PHE A 66 -10.75 -15.96 10.66
CA PHE A 66 -11.26 -16.61 9.46
C PHE A 66 -12.52 -17.43 9.75
N GLU A 67 -13.39 -17.53 8.76
CA GLU A 67 -14.50 -18.47 8.79
C GLU A 67 -13.99 -19.90 8.92
N PRO A 68 -14.69 -20.77 9.69
CA PRO A 68 -14.29 -22.17 9.80
C PRO A 68 -14.17 -22.85 8.42
N GLY A 69 -13.06 -23.52 8.17
CA GLY A 69 -12.82 -24.24 6.91
C GLY A 69 -12.37 -23.38 5.74
N LEU A 70 -12.20 -22.05 5.91
CA LEU A 70 -11.72 -21.17 4.86
C LEU A 70 -10.20 -21.29 4.68
N THR A 71 -9.76 -21.59 3.46
CA THR A 71 -8.39 -21.42 2.99
C THR A 71 -8.29 -20.09 2.25
N TYR A 72 -7.76 -19.07 2.94
CA TYR A 72 -7.67 -17.70 2.43
C TYR A 72 -6.33 -17.45 1.72
N LEU A 73 -6.34 -17.36 0.40
CA LEU A 73 -5.17 -17.18 -0.46
C LEU A 73 -5.25 -15.87 -1.26
N GLN A 74 -5.73 -14.79 -0.61
CA GLN A 74 -6.01 -13.53 -1.28
C GLN A 74 -5.49 -12.26 -0.55
N THR A 75 -4.42 -12.38 0.21
CA THR A 75 -3.75 -11.26 0.91
C THR A 75 -3.41 -10.09 -0.02
N GLY A 76 -3.04 -10.38 -1.27
CA GLY A 76 -2.76 -9.36 -2.27
C GLY A 76 -3.96 -8.48 -2.65
N SER A 77 -5.20 -8.83 -2.25
CA SER A 77 -6.37 -7.93 -2.36
C SER A 77 -6.62 -7.21 -1.04
N LEU A 78 -6.80 -7.96 0.06
CA LEU A 78 -6.93 -7.45 1.43
C LEU A 78 -6.26 -8.44 2.38
N GLY A 79 -5.40 -7.96 3.28
CA GLY A 79 -4.84 -8.76 4.37
C GLY A 79 -5.82 -8.84 5.53
N PRO A 80 -5.90 -9.97 6.25
CA PRO A 80 -6.63 -10.03 7.52
C PRO A 80 -5.88 -9.21 8.57
N THR A 81 -6.60 -8.46 9.38
CA THR A 81 -6.00 -7.75 10.52
C THR A 81 -5.91 -8.73 11.70
N PRO A 82 -4.74 -8.86 12.37
CA PRO A 82 -4.63 -9.73 13.55
C PRO A 82 -5.60 -9.30 14.65
N VAL A 83 -6.15 -10.29 15.38
CA VAL A 83 -7.15 -10.06 16.46
C VAL A 83 -6.65 -9.03 17.46
N ARG A 84 -5.42 -9.16 17.94
CA ARG A 84 -4.83 -8.22 18.89
C ARG A 84 -4.71 -6.79 18.37
N VAL A 85 -4.50 -6.63 17.05
CA VAL A 85 -4.47 -5.29 16.42
C VAL A 85 -5.87 -4.71 16.33
N MET A 86 -6.89 -5.52 16.01
CA MET A 86 -8.29 -5.10 16.05
C MET A 86 -8.71 -4.66 17.46
N GLU A 87 -8.30 -5.39 18.48
CA GLU A 87 -8.59 -5.04 19.89
C GLU A 87 -7.95 -3.70 20.27
N GLN A 88 -6.69 -3.45 19.85
CA GLN A 88 -6.04 -2.15 20.02
C GLN A 88 -6.81 -1.02 19.32
N VAL A 89 -7.23 -1.21 18.08
CA VAL A 89 -8.04 -0.24 17.33
C VAL A 89 -9.33 0.08 18.07
N MET A 90 -10.01 -0.94 18.60
CA MET A 90 -11.25 -0.76 19.37
C MET A 90 -10.99 -0.06 20.71
N ALA A 91 -9.87 -0.30 21.37
CA ALA A 91 -9.47 0.41 22.57
C ALA A 91 -9.24 1.90 22.29
N HIS A 92 -8.51 2.22 21.22
CA HIS A 92 -8.27 3.61 20.79
C HIS A 92 -9.58 4.33 20.39
N TRP A 93 -10.55 3.62 19.76
CA TRP A 93 -11.88 4.18 19.52
C TRP A 93 -12.58 4.54 20.82
N ARG A 94 -12.64 3.62 21.80
CA ARG A 94 -13.28 3.90 23.10
C ARG A 94 -12.62 5.05 23.85
N GLU A 95 -11.30 5.16 23.78
CA GLU A 95 -10.55 6.27 24.39
C GLU A 95 -10.90 7.59 23.69
N LEU A 96 -10.85 7.64 22.36
CA LEU A 96 -11.16 8.82 21.56
C LEU A 96 -12.56 9.38 21.89
N GLU A 97 -13.57 8.50 21.96
CA GLU A 97 -14.97 8.91 22.19
C GLU A 97 -15.25 9.42 23.63
N ARG A 98 -14.32 9.26 24.55
CA ARG A 98 -14.46 9.84 25.91
C ARG A 98 -14.34 11.37 25.91
N ASN A 99 -13.51 11.92 25.05
CA ASN A 99 -13.39 13.36 24.77
C ASN A 99 -12.69 13.55 23.41
N PRO A 100 -13.43 13.53 22.29
CA PRO A 100 -12.86 13.44 20.94
C PRO A 100 -11.83 14.53 20.63
N THR A 101 -12.14 15.79 20.96
CA THR A 101 -11.25 16.92 20.68
C THR A 101 -9.95 16.82 21.49
N HIS A 102 -10.07 16.50 22.79
CA HIS A 102 -8.91 16.41 23.68
C HIS A 102 -7.93 15.32 23.25
N TYR A 103 -8.43 14.13 22.93
CA TYR A 103 -7.56 13.01 22.52
C TYR A 103 -7.06 13.17 21.10
N ALA A 104 -7.93 13.64 20.16
CA ALA A 104 -7.53 13.79 18.76
C ALA A 104 -6.37 14.77 18.57
N TYR A 105 -6.45 15.94 19.18
CA TYR A 105 -5.43 17.01 19.05
C TYR A 105 -4.39 17.01 20.18
N GLY A 106 -4.33 15.95 20.98
CA GLY A 106 -3.38 15.76 22.07
C GLY A 106 -2.56 14.49 21.89
N ALA A 107 -2.82 13.50 22.74
CA ALA A 107 -2.01 12.26 22.77
C ALA A 107 -2.01 11.48 21.46
N HIS A 108 -3.14 11.43 20.74
CA HIS A 108 -3.23 10.70 19.48
C HIS A 108 -2.46 11.38 18.33
N GLU A 109 -2.40 12.73 18.31
CA GLU A 109 -1.57 13.43 17.31
C GLU A 109 -0.09 13.07 17.48
N VAL A 110 0.41 13.09 18.71
CA VAL A 110 1.79 12.67 19.03
C VAL A 110 2.02 11.20 18.64
N ALA A 111 1.09 10.31 19.02
CA ALA A 111 1.19 8.90 18.70
C ALA A 111 1.17 8.62 17.18
N MET A 112 0.45 9.41 16.38
CA MET A 112 0.48 9.29 14.92
C MET A 112 1.85 9.65 14.31
N GLU A 113 2.58 10.60 14.90
CA GLU A 113 3.97 10.89 14.49
C GLU A 113 4.91 9.72 14.80
N GLU A 114 4.66 8.99 15.90
CA GLU A 114 5.38 7.74 16.18
C GLU A 114 5.04 6.65 15.15
N VAL A 115 3.79 6.58 14.66
CA VAL A 115 3.44 5.67 13.55
C VAL A 115 4.23 6.01 12.29
N ARG A 116 4.39 7.30 11.95
CA ARG A 116 5.24 7.71 10.82
C ARG A 116 6.68 7.22 10.98
N ALA A 117 7.25 7.37 12.19
CA ALA A 117 8.60 6.89 12.49
C ALA A 117 8.70 5.36 12.35
N LYS A 118 7.71 4.61 12.84
CA LYS A 118 7.67 3.14 12.69
C LYS A 118 7.56 2.69 11.25
N VAL A 119 6.72 3.34 10.45
CA VAL A 119 6.60 3.08 9.00
C VAL A 119 7.94 3.37 8.32
N GLY A 120 8.59 4.49 8.63
CA GLY A 120 9.90 4.82 8.12
C GLY A 120 10.93 3.72 8.41
N ALA A 121 11.07 3.34 9.68
CA ALA A 121 11.97 2.27 10.11
C ALA A 121 11.65 0.92 9.44
N PHE A 122 10.35 0.64 9.19
CA PHE A 122 9.91 -0.60 8.54
C PHE A 122 10.36 -0.69 7.07
N VAL A 123 10.55 0.43 6.38
CA VAL A 123 10.94 0.45 4.95
C VAL A 123 12.32 1.07 4.70
N GLY A 124 13.12 1.33 5.74
CA GLY A 124 14.47 1.89 5.61
C GLY A 124 14.49 3.41 5.36
N ALA A 125 13.48 4.14 5.83
CA ALA A 125 13.36 5.59 5.68
C ALA A 125 13.33 6.31 7.03
N SER A 126 13.54 7.63 7.04
CA SER A 126 13.29 8.49 8.18
C SER A 126 11.81 8.86 8.31
N ARG A 127 11.36 9.26 9.51
CA ARG A 127 10.00 9.75 9.76
C ARG A 127 9.59 10.86 8.79
N ASP A 128 10.49 11.82 8.55
CA ASP A 128 10.20 13.02 7.77
C ASP A 128 10.05 12.77 6.27
N GLU A 129 10.44 11.57 5.81
CA GLU A 129 10.23 11.09 4.45
C GLU A 129 8.90 10.33 4.28
N ILE A 130 8.13 10.14 5.36
CA ILE A 130 6.87 9.40 5.33
C ILE A 130 5.68 10.34 5.40
N VAL A 131 4.70 10.10 4.52
CA VAL A 131 3.35 10.66 4.56
C VAL A 131 2.38 9.50 4.79
N LEU A 132 1.51 9.59 5.79
CA LEU A 132 0.45 8.60 5.98
C LEU A 132 -0.64 8.80 4.92
N THR A 133 -1.15 7.70 4.38
CA THR A 133 -2.22 7.68 3.37
C THR A 133 -3.30 6.68 3.74
N GLY A 134 -4.45 6.71 3.10
CA GLY A 134 -5.51 5.71 3.29
C GLY A 134 -5.27 4.43 2.49
N CYS A 135 -4.54 4.53 1.37
CA CYS A 135 -4.22 3.41 0.49
C CYS A 135 -3.11 3.81 -0.50
N THR A 136 -2.69 2.86 -1.35
CA THR A 136 -1.72 3.14 -2.43
C THR A 136 -2.25 4.16 -3.43
N THR A 137 -3.53 4.06 -3.82
CA THR A 137 -4.12 5.01 -4.79
C THR A 137 -4.00 6.45 -4.32
N ASP A 138 -4.23 6.72 -3.02
CA ASP A 138 -4.06 8.06 -2.45
C ASP A 138 -2.63 8.58 -2.63
N GLY A 139 -1.65 7.77 -2.25
CA GLY A 139 -0.24 8.16 -2.34
C GLY A 139 0.22 8.35 -3.78
N MET A 140 -0.19 7.48 -4.71
CA MET A 140 0.13 7.62 -6.14
C MET A 140 -0.48 8.90 -6.72
N ASN A 141 -1.72 9.23 -6.34
CA ASN A 141 -2.37 10.47 -6.76
C ASN A 141 -1.71 11.72 -6.16
N LEU A 142 -1.22 11.64 -4.90
CA LEU A 142 -0.44 12.73 -4.29
C LEU A 142 0.83 13.00 -5.10
N VAL A 143 1.56 11.97 -5.50
CA VAL A 143 2.78 12.14 -6.34
C VAL A 143 2.42 12.69 -7.70
N ALA A 144 1.47 12.08 -8.41
CA ALA A 144 1.09 12.49 -9.76
C ALA A 144 0.57 13.93 -9.79
N SER A 145 -0.35 14.30 -8.89
CA SER A 145 -0.91 15.64 -8.84
C SER A 145 0.06 16.71 -8.34
N GLY A 146 1.04 16.30 -7.52
CA GLY A 146 2.00 17.20 -6.90
C GLY A 146 3.22 17.54 -7.76
N LEU A 147 3.50 16.75 -8.79
CA LEU A 147 4.59 17.01 -9.73
C LEU A 147 4.19 18.06 -10.78
N SER A 148 5.09 19.00 -11.04
CA SER A 148 4.93 20.02 -12.09
C SER A 148 5.32 19.43 -13.45
N LEU A 149 4.42 18.59 -14.02
CA LEU A 149 4.59 18.05 -15.37
C LEU A 149 3.86 18.90 -16.39
N GLU A 150 4.50 19.11 -17.54
CA GLU A 150 4.02 19.94 -18.64
C GLU A 150 3.59 19.10 -19.84
N ARG A 151 2.93 19.75 -20.82
CA ARG A 151 2.56 19.12 -22.08
C ARG A 151 3.80 18.57 -22.80
N GLY A 152 3.75 17.28 -23.15
CA GLY A 152 4.83 16.58 -23.84
C GLY A 152 5.91 16.01 -22.92
N ASP A 153 5.83 16.18 -21.59
CA ASP A 153 6.62 15.40 -20.66
C ASP A 153 6.19 13.94 -20.68
N HIS A 154 7.16 13.02 -20.63
CA HIS A 154 6.91 11.59 -20.69
C HIS A 154 6.91 10.97 -19.29
N VAL A 155 5.94 10.10 -19.08
CA VAL A 155 5.89 9.16 -17.96
C VAL A 155 5.95 7.74 -18.55
N LEU A 156 7.01 7.00 -18.26
CA LEU A 156 7.11 5.59 -18.61
C LEU A 156 6.51 4.75 -17.49
N THR A 157 5.71 3.78 -17.87
CA THR A 157 5.12 2.82 -16.92
C THR A 157 5.07 1.43 -17.54
N THR A 158 4.40 0.44 -16.91
CA THR A 158 4.24 -0.89 -17.51
C THR A 158 2.82 -1.15 -17.96
N ASP A 159 2.66 -2.12 -18.87
CA ASP A 159 1.34 -2.59 -19.33
C ASP A 159 0.60 -3.44 -18.29
N GLN A 160 1.23 -3.71 -17.12
CA GLN A 160 0.68 -4.55 -16.05
C GLN A 160 0.39 -3.80 -14.74
N GLU A 161 0.35 -2.47 -14.78
CA GLU A 161 0.08 -1.68 -13.59
C GLU A 161 -1.37 -1.78 -13.12
N HIS A 162 -1.53 -1.73 -11.79
CA HIS A 162 -2.86 -1.67 -11.21
C HIS A 162 -3.55 -0.33 -11.54
N PRO A 163 -4.85 -0.31 -11.92
CA PRO A 163 -5.55 0.94 -12.25
C PRO A 163 -5.43 2.03 -11.18
N GLY A 164 -5.42 1.65 -9.88
CA GLY A 164 -5.26 2.61 -8.79
C GLY A 164 -3.89 3.31 -8.75
N GLY A 165 -2.83 2.66 -9.22
CA GLY A 165 -1.49 3.27 -9.35
C GLY A 165 -1.36 4.11 -10.62
N ARG A 166 -2.13 3.75 -11.66
CA ARG A 166 -2.06 4.37 -12.99
C ARG A 166 -2.96 5.59 -13.15
N SER A 167 -4.08 5.64 -12.43
CA SER A 167 -5.18 6.60 -12.65
C SER A 167 -4.75 8.06 -12.60
N GLY A 168 -3.82 8.44 -11.71
CA GLY A 168 -3.30 9.81 -11.61
C GLY A 168 -2.54 10.25 -12.87
N TRP A 169 -1.75 9.35 -13.46
CA TRP A 169 -1.01 9.61 -14.70
C TRP A 169 -1.93 9.71 -15.91
N GLU A 170 -2.92 8.83 -16.01
CA GLU A 170 -3.97 8.90 -17.05
C GLU A 170 -4.78 10.20 -16.96
N TRP A 171 -5.05 10.67 -15.74
CA TRP A 171 -5.69 11.96 -15.52
C TRP A 171 -4.81 13.11 -16.02
N LEU A 172 -3.50 13.11 -15.71
CA LEU A 172 -2.55 14.11 -16.21
C LEU A 172 -2.41 14.05 -17.75
N GLN A 173 -2.43 12.88 -18.36
CA GLN A 173 -2.44 12.72 -19.80
C GLN A 173 -3.63 13.45 -20.42
N ARG A 174 -4.84 13.28 -19.87
CA ARG A 174 -6.06 13.93 -20.37
C ARG A 174 -6.09 15.45 -20.11
N THR A 175 -5.59 15.89 -18.95
CA THR A 175 -5.78 17.27 -18.48
C THR A 175 -4.60 18.19 -18.76
N ARG A 176 -3.37 17.65 -18.77
CA ARG A 176 -2.14 18.43 -19.00
C ARG A 176 -1.44 18.06 -20.31
N GLY A 177 -1.81 16.95 -20.95
CA GLY A 177 -1.22 16.50 -22.21
C GLY A 177 0.17 15.93 -22.06
N ILE A 178 0.49 15.31 -20.91
CA ILE A 178 1.69 14.48 -20.79
C ILE A 178 1.55 13.26 -21.70
N VAL A 179 2.67 12.59 -21.97
CA VAL A 179 2.71 11.32 -22.71
C VAL A 179 2.91 10.17 -21.73
N LEU A 180 1.90 9.32 -21.59
CA LEU A 180 1.98 8.08 -20.80
C LEU A 180 2.32 6.93 -21.74
N GLU A 181 3.48 6.28 -21.54
CA GLU A 181 4.00 5.24 -22.44
C GLU A 181 4.18 3.92 -21.67
N ASP A 182 3.65 2.84 -22.25
CA ASP A 182 3.72 1.51 -21.66
C ASP A 182 4.96 0.74 -22.13
N VAL A 183 5.67 0.17 -21.16
CA VAL A 183 6.73 -0.81 -21.36
C VAL A 183 6.11 -2.21 -21.21
N PRO A 184 6.09 -3.05 -22.26
CA PRO A 184 5.54 -4.38 -22.19
C PRO A 184 6.40 -5.29 -21.31
N ILE A 185 5.76 -6.01 -20.39
CA ILE A 185 6.43 -6.96 -19.49
C ILE A 185 6.04 -8.38 -19.87
N PRO A 186 6.96 -9.21 -20.36
CA PRO A 186 6.68 -10.59 -20.72
C PRO A 186 6.35 -11.42 -19.47
N PRO A 187 5.23 -12.17 -19.46
CA PRO A 187 4.91 -13.04 -18.34
C PRO A 187 5.84 -14.26 -18.26
N GLY A 188 6.09 -14.73 -17.03
CA GLY A 188 6.81 -15.99 -16.79
C GLY A 188 8.33 -15.93 -17.00
N SER A 189 8.90 -14.74 -17.23
CA SER A 189 10.35 -14.58 -17.36
C SER A 189 11.05 -14.67 -16.00
N ASP A 190 12.25 -15.23 -15.98
CA ASP A 190 13.19 -15.20 -14.85
C ASP A 190 14.39 -14.27 -15.12
N ASP A 191 14.51 -13.77 -16.36
CA ASP A 191 15.56 -12.84 -16.76
C ASP A 191 15.06 -11.40 -16.76
N PRO A 192 15.62 -10.51 -15.92
CA PRO A 192 15.24 -9.10 -15.85
C PRO A 192 15.78 -8.25 -17.02
N ARG A 193 16.82 -8.73 -17.73
CA ARG A 193 17.50 -7.93 -18.76
C ARG A 193 16.57 -7.42 -19.86
N PRO A 194 15.66 -8.22 -20.45
CA PRO A 194 14.72 -7.72 -21.46
C PRO A 194 13.85 -6.57 -20.96
N ILE A 195 13.48 -6.57 -19.67
CA ILE A 195 12.69 -5.52 -19.03
C ILE A 195 13.56 -4.25 -18.89
N ILE A 196 14.74 -4.37 -18.31
CA ILE A 196 15.70 -3.26 -18.13
C ILE A 196 16.00 -2.61 -19.48
N ASP A 197 16.31 -3.41 -20.50
CA ASP A 197 16.56 -2.94 -21.86
C ASP A 197 15.35 -2.25 -22.49
N ALA A 198 14.14 -2.73 -22.20
CA ALA A 198 12.91 -2.13 -22.71
C ALA A 198 12.67 -0.73 -22.13
N PHE A 199 12.97 -0.52 -20.84
CA PHE A 199 13.00 0.80 -20.22
C PHE A 199 14.11 1.68 -20.81
N ALA A 200 15.34 1.17 -20.89
CA ALA A 200 16.48 1.92 -21.40
C ALA A 200 16.25 2.45 -22.82
N ARG A 201 15.64 1.66 -23.71
CA ARG A 201 15.33 2.09 -25.08
C ARG A 201 14.26 3.18 -25.19
N ARG A 202 13.41 3.36 -24.19
CA ARG A 202 12.31 4.35 -24.19
C ARG A 202 12.65 5.63 -23.42
N LEU A 203 13.67 5.57 -22.58
CA LEU A 203 14.14 6.76 -21.85
C LEU A 203 14.66 7.83 -22.82
N SER A 204 14.26 9.08 -22.57
CA SER A 204 14.66 10.25 -23.35
C SER A 204 14.79 11.47 -22.45
N SER A 205 15.30 12.59 -22.98
CA SER A 205 15.36 13.87 -22.24
C SER A 205 13.99 14.42 -21.85
N ARG A 206 12.91 13.94 -22.47
CA ARG A 206 11.52 14.28 -22.12
C ARG A 206 10.96 13.40 -21.01
N THR A 207 11.59 12.28 -20.69
CA THR A 207 11.13 11.40 -19.60
C THR A 207 11.37 12.09 -18.26
N LYS A 208 10.30 12.37 -17.52
CA LYS A 208 10.34 13.00 -16.19
C LYS A 208 10.09 11.99 -15.07
N VAL A 209 9.33 10.94 -15.37
CA VAL A 209 8.95 9.93 -14.40
C VAL A 209 9.06 8.55 -15.03
N VAL A 210 9.61 7.60 -14.27
CA VAL A 210 9.47 6.17 -14.48
C VAL A 210 8.64 5.64 -13.32
N MET A 211 7.46 5.11 -13.61
CA MET A 211 6.55 4.52 -12.62
C MET A 211 6.44 3.04 -12.87
N CYS A 212 6.67 2.22 -11.84
CA CYS A 212 6.46 0.78 -11.93
C CYS A 212 6.02 0.18 -10.60
N SER A 213 5.33 -0.96 -10.64
CA SER A 213 5.08 -1.78 -9.45
C SER A 213 6.37 -2.46 -8.98
N HIS A 214 6.58 -2.60 -7.66
CA HIS A 214 7.65 -3.43 -7.11
C HIS A 214 7.38 -4.92 -7.36
N VAL A 215 6.12 -5.33 -7.20
CA VAL A 215 5.64 -6.66 -7.56
C VAL A 215 4.38 -6.47 -8.40
N LEU A 216 4.38 -7.01 -9.62
CA LEU A 216 3.25 -6.88 -10.54
C LEU A 216 2.02 -7.59 -10.00
N THR A 217 0.89 -6.88 -9.99
CA THR A 217 -0.36 -7.41 -9.43
C THR A 217 -0.95 -8.55 -10.26
N SER A 218 -0.63 -8.60 -11.57
CA SER A 218 -1.14 -9.59 -12.51
C SER A 218 -0.40 -10.92 -12.43
N THR A 219 0.94 -10.88 -12.40
CA THR A 219 1.81 -12.06 -12.52
C THR A 219 2.58 -12.38 -11.25
N GLY A 220 2.66 -11.46 -10.29
CA GLY A 220 3.51 -11.62 -9.11
C GLY A 220 5.02 -11.45 -9.41
N TYR A 221 5.38 -10.97 -10.59
CA TYR A 221 6.78 -10.75 -10.95
C TYR A 221 7.39 -9.64 -10.07
N ARG A 222 8.50 -9.94 -9.40
CA ARG A 222 9.29 -8.95 -8.64
C ARG A 222 10.19 -8.19 -9.60
N MET A 223 9.85 -6.93 -9.85
CA MET A 223 10.51 -6.05 -10.80
C MET A 223 11.95 -5.69 -10.35
N PRO A 224 12.89 -5.50 -11.28
CA PRO A 224 14.25 -5.04 -11.02
C PRO A 224 14.26 -3.52 -10.73
N VAL A 225 13.63 -3.13 -9.60
CA VAL A 225 13.37 -1.71 -9.28
C VAL A 225 14.66 -0.93 -9.12
N ALA A 226 15.72 -1.52 -8.52
CA ALA A 226 16.97 -0.81 -8.30
C ALA A 226 17.65 -0.43 -9.60
N GLU A 227 17.66 -1.33 -10.58
CA GLU A 227 18.22 -1.11 -11.92
C GLU A 227 17.39 -0.08 -12.69
N ILE A 228 16.05 -0.17 -12.61
CA ILE A 228 15.14 0.80 -13.24
C ILE A 228 15.31 2.20 -12.61
N ALA A 229 15.43 2.29 -11.28
CA ALA A 229 15.67 3.55 -10.58
C ALA A 229 17.04 4.16 -10.97
N ALA A 230 18.07 3.34 -11.13
CA ALA A 230 19.38 3.79 -11.59
C ALA A 230 19.31 4.34 -13.02
N LEU A 231 18.59 3.68 -13.92
CA LEU A 231 18.35 4.15 -15.29
C LEU A 231 17.57 5.47 -15.31
N ALA A 232 16.49 5.57 -14.54
CA ALA A 232 15.70 6.81 -14.43
C ALA A 232 16.59 7.98 -13.97
N ARG A 233 17.36 7.78 -12.91
CA ARG A 233 18.28 8.79 -12.37
C ARG A 233 19.34 9.21 -13.37
N ALA A 234 19.92 8.29 -14.12
CA ALA A 234 20.92 8.60 -15.16
C ALA A 234 20.36 9.50 -16.29
N HIS A 235 19.03 9.50 -16.49
CA HIS A 235 18.33 10.33 -17.45
C HIS A 235 17.64 11.55 -16.83
N GLY A 236 17.87 11.82 -15.54
CA GLY A 236 17.25 12.96 -14.83
C GLY A 236 15.75 12.77 -14.55
N ALA A 237 15.22 11.55 -14.66
CA ALA A 237 13.84 11.20 -14.35
C ALA A 237 13.70 10.69 -12.90
N HIS A 238 12.51 10.87 -12.33
CA HIS A 238 12.16 10.34 -11.01
C HIS A 238 11.61 8.92 -11.09
N CYS A 239 12.02 8.06 -10.15
CA CYS A 239 11.50 6.71 -10.01
C CYS A 239 10.41 6.66 -8.94
N VAL A 240 9.16 6.35 -9.35
CA VAL A 240 7.98 6.23 -8.50
C VAL A 240 7.53 4.79 -8.47
N VAL A 241 7.41 4.20 -7.28
CA VAL A 241 7.18 2.76 -7.13
C VAL A 241 5.85 2.48 -6.44
N ASP A 242 5.00 1.70 -7.08
CA ASP A 242 3.82 1.08 -6.46
C ASP A 242 4.27 -0.18 -5.70
N GLY A 243 4.30 -0.07 -4.37
CA GLY A 243 4.68 -1.14 -3.45
C GLY A 243 3.51 -1.98 -2.93
N ALA A 244 2.32 -1.85 -3.54
CA ALA A 244 1.09 -2.45 -3.02
C ALA A 244 1.15 -3.97 -2.83
N GLN A 245 1.95 -4.66 -3.59
CA GLN A 245 2.09 -6.12 -3.52
C GLN A 245 3.43 -6.55 -2.89
N ALA A 246 4.18 -5.62 -2.30
CA ALA A 246 5.52 -5.88 -1.78
C ALA A 246 5.64 -5.67 -0.25
N ALA A 247 5.35 -4.44 0.23
CA ALA A 247 5.57 -4.07 1.62
C ALA A 247 4.79 -4.94 2.62
N GLY A 248 5.50 -5.72 3.42
CA GLY A 248 4.97 -6.69 4.38
C GLY A 248 4.95 -8.14 3.88
N GLY A 249 4.94 -8.37 2.56
CA GLY A 249 5.07 -9.69 1.96
C GLY A 249 6.52 -10.07 1.64
N ILE A 250 7.32 -9.07 1.29
CA ILE A 250 8.77 -9.15 1.14
C ILE A 250 9.44 -8.04 1.93
N VAL A 251 10.72 -8.19 2.21
CA VAL A 251 11.52 -7.13 2.86
C VAL A 251 11.75 -5.99 1.87
N VAL A 252 11.41 -4.78 2.30
CA VAL A 252 11.56 -3.56 1.50
C VAL A 252 12.55 -2.64 2.21
N ASP A 253 13.52 -2.12 1.45
CA ASP A 253 14.39 -1.01 1.82
C ASP A 253 14.39 0.00 0.68
N VAL A 254 13.68 1.11 0.86
CA VAL A 254 13.50 2.13 -0.18
C VAL A 254 14.79 2.86 -0.55
N LYS A 255 15.78 2.90 0.39
CA LYS A 255 17.08 3.46 0.12
C LYS A 255 17.93 2.55 -0.76
N ALA A 256 17.90 1.24 -0.49
CA ALA A 256 18.58 0.25 -1.32
C ALA A 256 17.96 0.15 -2.72
N LEU A 257 16.62 0.31 -2.84
CA LEU A 257 15.93 0.39 -4.13
C LEU A 257 16.30 1.67 -4.90
N GLY A 258 16.70 2.73 -4.22
CA GLY A 258 17.10 4.00 -4.83
C GLY A 258 15.96 4.73 -5.54
N CYS A 259 14.71 4.43 -5.23
CA CYS A 259 13.54 5.12 -5.77
C CYS A 259 13.31 6.47 -5.08
N ASP A 260 12.64 7.39 -5.77
CA ASP A 260 12.32 8.71 -5.27
C ASP A 260 11.01 8.75 -4.48
N ALA A 261 10.04 7.92 -4.87
CA ALA A 261 8.80 7.71 -4.15
C ALA A 261 8.44 6.22 -4.09
N TYR A 262 7.85 5.80 -2.97
CA TYR A 262 7.36 4.44 -2.77
C TYR A 262 6.04 4.47 -2.03
N VAL A 263 5.01 3.83 -2.57
CA VAL A 263 3.67 3.87 -2.00
C VAL A 263 3.18 2.47 -1.69
N ALA A 264 2.67 2.24 -0.48
CA ALA A 264 2.08 0.94 -0.15
C ALA A 264 0.88 1.08 0.81
N PRO A 265 -0.08 0.14 0.76
CA PRO A 265 -1.20 0.11 1.68
C PRO A 265 -0.80 -0.65 2.95
N GLY A 266 -1.29 -0.21 4.10
CA GLY A 266 -1.16 -0.96 5.35
C GLY A 266 -2.05 -2.20 5.40
N HIS A 267 -3.15 -2.21 4.66
CA HIS A 267 -4.22 -3.20 4.75
C HIS A 267 -4.10 -4.41 3.79
N LYS A 268 -2.92 -4.63 3.20
CA LYS A 268 -2.63 -5.85 2.43
C LYS A 268 -1.61 -6.70 3.20
N TRP A 269 -0.38 -6.74 2.72
CA TRP A 269 0.70 -7.56 3.25
C TRP A 269 1.24 -7.11 4.62
N MET A 270 1.06 -5.84 4.99
CA MET A 270 1.38 -5.35 6.33
C MET A 270 0.34 -5.74 7.39
N LEU A 271 -0.80 -6.33 6.99
CA LEU A 271 -1.89 -6.81 7.85
C LEU A 271 -2.50 -5.73 8.76
N GLY A 272 -2.34 -4.46 8.39
CA GLY A 272 -2.89 -3.31 9.10
C GLY A 272 -4.40 -3.12 8.89
N PRO A 273 -5.01 -2.20 9.65
CA PRO A 273 -6.42 -1.84 9.47
C PRO A 273 -6.70 -1.30 8.06
N LYS A 274 -7.92 -1.58 7.56
CA LYS A 274 -8.39 -1.07 6.27
C LYS A 274 -8.44 0.46 6.29
N GLY A 275 -8.08 1.10 5.17
CA GLY A 275 -7.97 2.55 5.10
C GLY A 275 -6.66 3.11 5.67
N THR A 276 -5.60 2.32 5.73
CA THR A 276 -4.25 2.75 6.11
C THR A 276 -3.24 2.46 5.00
N GLY A 277 -2.21 3.29 4.94
CA GLY A 277 -1.11 3.18 4.00
C GLY A 277 -0.07 4.28 4.23
N PHE A 278 0.93 4.32 3.37
CA PHE A 278 1.97 5.32 3.42
C PHE A 278 2.51 5.65 2.03
N LEU A 279 3.08 6.85 1.93
CA LEU A 279 3.92 7.31 0.84
C LEU A 279 5.28 7.68 1.43
N TYR A 280 6.34 7.08 0.92
CA TYR A 280 7.71 7.52 1.08
C TYR A 280 8.03 8.53 -0.02
N LEU A 281 8.64 9.64 0.35
CA LEU A 281 9.23 10.63 -0.56
C LEU A 281 10.68 10.86 -0.15
N SER A 282 11.61 10.59 -1.06
CA SER A 282 13.01 10.94 -0.85
C SER A 282 13.15 12.45 -0.55
N SER A 283 14.19 12.84 0.17
CA SER A 283 14.45 14.26 0.43
C SER A 283 14.63 15.06 -0.87
N ALA A 284 15.21 14.44 -1.90
CA ALA A 284 15.40 15.09 -3.21
C ALA A 284 14.10 15.35 -3.97
N LEU A 285 13.11 14.45 -3.86
CA LEU A 285 11.82 14.60 -4.53
C LEU A 285 10.82 15.39 -3.67
N GLY A 286 10.97 15.31 -2.35
CA GLY A 286 9.96 15.79 -1.42
C GLY A 286 9.57 17.25 -1.53
N ASP A 287 10.51 18.13 -1.89
CA ASP A 287 10.27 19.56 -2.08
C ASP A 287 9.65 19.88 -3.45
N ARG A 288 9.60 18.89 -4.35
CA ARG A 288 9.04 19.02 -5.70
C ARG A 288 7.63 18.45 -5.81
N VAL A 289 7.19 17.63 -4.86
CA VAL A 289 5.84 17.05 -4.81
C VAL A 289 4.96 17.94 -3.92
N LEU A 290 4.21 18.82 -4.53
CA LEU A 290 3.43 19.89 -3.88
C LEU A 290 1.91 19.75 -4.15
N PRO A 291 1.26 18.63 -3.83
CA PRO A 291 -0.18 18.53 -3.95
C PRO A 291 -0.86 19.37 -2.86
N VAL A 292 -2.11 19.75 -3.08
CA VAL A 292 -2.90 20.55 -2.12
C VAL A 292 -2.88 19.94 -0.72
N GLN A 293 -2.94 18.62 -0.62
CA GLN A 293 -2.97 17.89 0.66
C GLN A 293 -1.67 18.02 1.46
N LEU A 294 -0.56 18.40 0.84
CA LEU A 294 0.73 18.55 1.53
C LEU A 294 1.16 20.02 1.71
N GLN A 295 0.31 20.99 1.36
CA GLN A 295 0.64 22.43 1.47
C GLN A 295 0.96 22.87 2.91
N ALA A 296 0.33 22.25 3.91
CA ALA A 296 0.62 22.49 5.34
C ALA A 296 1.63 21.52 5.94
N GLY A 297 2.42 20.82 5.09
CA GLY A 297 3.45 19.86 5.50
C GLY A 297 3.00 18.42 5.51
N ARG A 298 3.93 17.54 5.93
CA ARG A 298 3.80 16.07 5.89
C ARG A 298 3.39 15.43 7.20
N ALA A 299 3.13 16.22 8.25
CA ALA A 299 2.70 15.70 9.53
C ALA A 299 1.45 14.82 9.39
N ALA A 300 1.26 13.88 10.30
CA ALA A 300 0.13 12.97 10.31
C ALA A 300 -1.22 13.71 10.33
N TYR A 301 -1.26 14.84 11.01
CA TYR A 301 -2.32 15.84 10.93
C TYR A 301 -1.77 17.17 10.39
N SER A 302 -2.49 17.77 9.47
CA SER A 302 -2.20 19.12 8.99
C SER A 302 -3.50 19.81 8.51
N ALA A 303 -3.47 21.14 8.41
CA ALA A 303 -4.61 21.90 7.93
C ALA A 303 -5.04 21.55 6.49
N SER A 304 -4.13 20.96 5.70
CA SER A 304 -4.41 20.57 4.30
C SER A 304 -4.84 19.12 4.13
N ASN A 305 -4.62 18.23 5.10
CA ASN A 305 -5.04 16.82 5.00
C ASN A 305 -6.14 16.41 5.99
N GLY A 306 -6.44 17.26 6.98
CA GLY A 306 -7.55 17.07 7.91
C GLY A 306 -7.39 15.90 8.88
N VAL A 307 -8.49 15.57 9.56
CA VAL A 307 -8.55 14.47 10.53
C VAL A 307 -8.70 13.13 9.81
N ARG A 308 -7.84 12.17 10.16
CA ARG A 308 -7.88 10.80 9.67
C ARG A 308 -8.62 9.89 10.66
N SER A 309 -8.80 8.62 10.29
CA SER A 309 -9.21 7.58 11.23
C SER A 309 -8.08 7.29 12.22
N LEU A 310 -7.99 8.09 13.29
CA LEU A 310 -6.93 8.03 14.29
C LEU A 310 -6.71 6.60 14.83
N PRO A 311 -7.76 5.88 15.31
CA PRO A 311 -7.58 4.52 15.80
C PRO A 311 -7.04 3.54 14.76
N SER A 312 -7.44 3.68 13.49
CA SER A 312 -6.92 2.83 12.42
C SER A 312 -5.45 3.11 12.14
N VAL A 313 -5.04 4.38 12.16
CA VAL A 313 -3.62 4.77 11.99
C VAL A 313 -2.78 4.21 13.13
N LEU A 314 -3.25 4.32 14.38
CA LEU A 314 -2.56 3.74 15.55
C LEU A 314 -2.48 2.21 15.44
N GLY A 315 -3.54 1.57 14.95
CA GLY A 315 -3.54 0.13 14.67
C GLY A 315 -2.52 -0.31 13.61
N LEU A 316 -2.13 0.57 12.67
CA LEU A 316 -1.05 0.27 11.71
C LEU A 316 0.28 0.06 12.44
N ALA A 317 0.60 0.86 13.48
CA ALA A 317 1.77 0.62 14.31
C ALA A 317 1.73 -0.76 15.00
N GLY A 318 0.57 -1.15 15.53
CA GLY A 318 0.36 -2.48 16.12
C GLY A 318 0.59 -3.62 15.12
N ALA A 319 0.18 -3.44 13.86
CA ALA A 319 0.43 -4.41 12.79
C ALA A 319 1.92 -4.51 12.41
N ILE A 320 2.63 -3.38 12.39
CA ILE A 320 4.09 -3.35 12.20
C ILE A 320 4.79 -4.07 13.36
N ASP A 321 4.43 -3.79 14.61
CA ASP A 321 5.00 -4.46 15.78
C ASP A 321 4.74 -5.98 15.74
N TYR A 322 3.53 -6.39 15.31
CA TYR A 322 3.19 -7.81 15.10
C TYR A 322 4.11 -8.47 14.06
N THR A 323 4.31 -7.82 12.94
CA THR A 323 5.18 -8.31 11.86
C THR A 323 6.64 -8.39 12.30
N LEU A 324 7.15 -7.35 12.98
CA LEU A 324 8.52 -7.29 13.48
C LEU A 324 8.79 -8.35 14.56
N ALA A 325 7.81 -8.65 15.41
CA ALA A 325 7.94 -9.68 16.44
C ALA A 325 8.10 -11.09 15.86
N ILE A 326 7.52 -11.35 14.68
CA ILE A 326 7.70 -12.61 13.93
C ILE A 326 9.02 -12.59 13.14
N GLY A 327 9.40 -11.44 12.60
CA GLY A 327 10.57 -11.21 11.76
C GLY A 327 10.23 -11.16 10.27
N ARG A 328 10.50 -10.02 9.62
CA ARG A 328 10.17 -9.77 8.19
C ARG A 328 10.79 -10.81 7.27
N GLU A 329 12.06 -11.11 7.46
CA GLU A 329 12.82 -12.06 6.65
C GLU A 329 12.29 -13.49 6.83
N ARG A 330 11.78 -13.81 8.00
CA ARG A 330 11.15 -15.10 8.27
C ARG A 330 9.80 -15.22 7.56
N ILE A 331 9.02 -14.14 7.57
CA ILE A 331 7.73 -14.06 6.86
C ILE A 331 7.97 -14.20 5.35
N GLU A 332 8.92 -13.45 4.77
CA GLU A 332 9.25 -13.54 3.34
C GLU A 332 9.67 -14.96 2.96
N ARG A 333 10.61 -15.57 3.71
CA ARG A 333 11.07 -16.93 3.41
C ARG A 333 9.93 -17.95 3.42
N GLU A 334 9.04 -17.88 4.40
CA GLU A 334 7.94 -18.84 4.52
C GLU A 334 6.88 -18.60 3.43
N ALA A 335 6.53 -17.35 3.17
CA ALA A 335 5.60 -16.99 2.10
C ALA A 335 6.14 -17.44 0.72
N LEU A 336 7.42 -17.23 0.44
CA LEU A 336 8.08 -17.70 -0.79
C LEU A 336 8.17 -19.22 -0.85
N ARG A 337 8.39 -19.91 0.26
CA ARG A 337 8.39 -21.38 0.33
C ARG A 337 7.04 -21.95 -0.07
N LEU A 338 5.95 -21.39 0.47
CA LEU A 338 4.60 -21.80 0.12
C LEU A 338 4.24 -21.43 -1.32
N ALA A 339 4.64 -20.23 -1.78
CA ALA A 339 4.47 -19.82 -3.17
C ALA A 339 5.18 -20.77 -4.15
N LYS A 340 6.40 -21.20 -3.82
CA LYS A 340 7.13 -22.21 -4.59
C LYS A 340 6.33 -23.51 -4.70
N ARG A 341 5.77 -24.02 -3.58
CA ARG A 341 4.92 -25.23 -3.61
C ARG A 341 3.68 -25.05 -4.48
N VAL A 342 3.03 -23.87 -4.44
CA VAL A 342 1.90 -23.58 -5.34
C VAL A 342 2.36 -23.59 -6.79
N HIS A 343 3.46 -22.91 -7.11
CA HIS A 343 4.01 -22.83 -8.46
C HIS A 343 4.31 -24.23 -9.03
N GLU A 344 5.10 -25.03 -8.31
CA GLU A 344 5.48 -26.39 -8.70
C GLU A 344 4.27 -27.32 -8.80
N GLY A 345 3.33 -27.24 -7.84
CA GLY A 345 2.11 -28.04 -7.84
C GLY A 345 1.18 -27.73 -9.01
N VAL A 346 1.03 -26.44 -9.38
CA VAL A 346 0.23 -26.06 -10.56
C VAL A 346 0.95 -26.47 -11.85
N GLN A 347 2.27 -26.38 -11.93
CA GLN A 347 3.03 -26.90 -13.09
C GLN A 347 2.86 -28.40 -13.26
N GLU A 348 2.90 -29.15 -12.16
CA GLU A 348 2.69 -30.60 -12.21
C GLU A 348 1.26 -30.97 -12.65
N LEU A 349 0.25 -30.24 -12.20
CA LEU A 349 -1.12 -30.39 -12.68
C LEU A 349 -1.23 -30.09 -14.18
N ALA A 350 -0.56 -29.05 -14.65
CA ALA A 350 -0.53 -28.70 -16.07
C ALA A 350 0.12 -29.82 -16.92
N ARG A 351 1.20 -30.40 -16.42
CA ARG A 351 1.94 -31.48 -17.10
C ARG A 351 1.14 -32.80 -17.13
N THR A 352 0.50 -33.16 -16.03
CA THR A 352 -0.16 -34.47 -15.87
C THR A 352 -1.58 -34.51 -16.43
N GLN A 353 -2.31 -33.38 -16.35
CA GLN A 353 -3.68 -33.29 -16.83
C GLN A 353 -3.82 -32.59 -18.18
N GLY A 354 -2.77 -31.95 -18.69
CA GLY A 354 -2.64 -31.46 -20.08
C GLY A 354 -3.73 -30.53 -20.60
N ARG A 355 -4.51 -29.87 -19.72
CA ARG A 355 -5.77 -29.21 -20.05
C ARG A 355 -5.65 -27.67 -20.21
N GLY A 356 -4.50 -27.18 -20.68
CA GLY A 356 -4.30 -25.77 -20.95
C GLY A 356 -4.11 -24.89 -19.71
N LEU A 357 -3.83 -25.49 -18.56
CA LEU A 357 -3.39 -24.78 -17.36
C LEU A 357 -1.93 -24.32 -17.56
N ARG A 358 -1.61 -23.08 -17.24
CA ARG A 358 -0.25 -22.53 -17.41
C ARG A 358 0.11 -21.58 -16.27
N VAL A 359 1.24 -21.78 -15.59
CA VAL A 359 1.77 -20.80 -14.65
C VAL A 359 2.37 -19.63 -15.45
N VAL A 360 2.02 -18.40 -15.06
CA VAL A 360 2.49 -17.16 -15.70
C VAL A 360 3.36 -16.30 -14.79
N SER A 361 3.50 -16.69 -13.53
CA SER A 361 4.49 -16.11 -12.61
C SER A 361 5.91 -16.54 -12.96
N ALA A 362 6.89 -15.74 -12.56
CA ALA A 362 8.28 -16.15 -12.61
C ALA A 362 8.50 -17.46 -11.84
N PRO A 363 9.43 -18.31 -12.29
CA PRO A 363 9.84 -19.48 -11.52
C PRO A 363 10.43 -19.07 -10.18
N PRO A 364 10.50 -20.01 -9.21
CA PRO A 364 11.13 -19.74 -7.92
C PRO A 364 12.57 -19.21 -8.08
N GLY A 365 12.82 -18.01 -7.57
CA GLY A 365 14.09 -17.31 -7.74
C GLY A 365 14.00 -15.83 -7.32
N PRO A 366 14.98 -15.00 -7.72
CA PRO A 366 15.07 -13.59 -7.31
C PRO A 366 13.87 -12.74 -7.73
N HIS A 367 13.22 -13.11 -8.84
CA HIS A 367 12.05 -12.40 -9.39
C HIS A 367 10.70 -13.03 -8.99
N ALA A 368 10.72 -14.05 -8.14
CA ALA A 368 9.53 -14.59 -7.51
C ALA A 368 9.05 -13.68 -6.36
N SER A 369 7.76 -13.78 -6.07
CA SER A 369 7.14 -13.14 -4.92
C SER A 369 6.15 -14.10 -4.26
N PRO A 370 5.54 -13.76 -3.12
CA PRO A 370 4.47 -14.54 -2.53
C PRO A 370 3.18 -14.60 -3.37
N LEU A 371 3.18 -14.06 -4.58
CA LEU A 371 2.08 -14.14 -5.55
C LEU A 371 2.40 -15.18 -6.63
N VAL A 372 1.48 -16.11 -6.85
CA VAL A 372 1.53 -17.07 -7.95
C VAL A 372 0.28 -16.95 -8.79
N THR A 373 0.44 -16.69 -10.07
CA THR A 373 -0.66 -16.58 -11.03
C THR A 373 -0.59 -17.71 -12.04
N TYR A 374 -1.73 -18.31 -12.31
CA TYR A 374 -1.89 -19.29 -13.37
C TYR A 374 -3.08 -18.93 -14.26
N GLU A 375 -2.95 -19.26 -15.53
CA GLU A 375 -3.95 -19.12 -16.55
C GLU A 375 -4.76 -20.40 -16.69
N LEU A 376 -6.06 -20.25 -16.86
CA LEU A 376 -7.02 -21.30 -17.15
C LEU A 376 -7.32 -21.34 -18.65
N PRO A 377 -7.67 -22.50 -19.21
CA PRO A 377 -8.10 -22.58 -20.60
C PRO A 377 -9.35 -21.73 -20.82
N ALA A 378 -9.51 -21.19 -22.05
CA ALA A 378 -10.61 -20.30 -22.39
C ALA A 378 -12.01 -20.93 -22.16
N SER A 379 -12.12 -22.26 -22.25
CA SER A 379 -13.33 -23.02 -21.95
C SER A 379 -13.75 -23.03 -20.47
N ARG A 380 -12.91 -22.48 -19.58
CA ARG A 380 -13.09 -22.49 -18.12
C ARG A 380 -12.99 -21.08 -17.55
N PRO A 381 -14.10 -20.31 -17.51
CA PRO A 381 -14.09 -18.92 -17.04
C PRO A 381 -13.61 -18.81 -15.59
N ALA A 382 -12.59 -17.99 -15.32
CA ALA A 382 -11.95 -17.88 -14.01
C ALA A 382 -12.94 -17.48 -12.91
N GLY A 383 -13.92 -16.62 -13.21
CA GLY A 383 -14.93 -16.21 -12.22
C GLY A 383 -15.85 -17.36 -11.79
N GLU A 384 -16.19 -18.29 -12.69
CA GLU A 384 -16.97 -19.47 -12.35
C GLU A 384 -16.13 -20.44 -11.50
N TRP A 385 -14.88 -20.66 -11.89
CA TRP A 385 -13.97 -21.52 -11.17
C TRP A 385 -13.68 -21.02 -9.75
N GLN A 386 -13.48 -19.75 -9.59
CA GLN A 386 -13.30 -19.15 -8.27
C GLN A 386 -14.52 -19.43 -7.36
N ARG A 387 -15.75 -19.29 -7.90
CA ARG A 387 -16.96 -19.62 -7.12
C ARG A 387 -17.03 -21.09 -6.74
N ARG A 388 -16.65 -22.01 -7.65
CA ARG A 388 -16.61 -23.45 -7.36
C ARG A 388 -15.56 -23.78 -6.30
N LEU A 389 -14.34 -23.26 -6.43
CA LEU A 389 -13.27 -23.45 -5.46
C LEU A 389 -13.73 -22.99 -4.06
N HIS A 390 -14.38 -21.84 -3.97
CA HIS A 390 -14.91 -21.37 -2.70
C HIS A 390 -16.06 -22.23 -2.17
N ALA A 391 -17.10 -22.43 -2.96
CA ALA A 391 -18.32 -23.08 -2.49
C ALA A 391 -18.15 -24.57 -2.17
N ARG A 392 -17.29 -25.29 -2.89
CA ARG A 392 -17.12 -26.75 -2.75
C ARG A 392 -15.93 -27.14 -1.89
N HIS A 393 -14.87 -26.30 -1.89
CA HIS A 393 -13.59 -26.63 -1.27
C HIS A 393 -13.16 -25.66 -0.18
N GLY A 394 -13.90 -24.55 0.04
CA GLY A 394 -13.54 -23.52 1.00
C GLY A 394 -12.27 -22.73 0.61
N VAL A 395 -11.84 -22.76 -0.66
CA VAL A 395 -10.62 -22.12 -1.13
C VAL A 395 -10.95 -20.78 -1.78
N TYR A 396 -10.45 -19.68 -1.23
CA TYR A 396 -10.71 -18.34 -1.73
C TYR A 396 -9.47 -17.74 -2.40
N VAL A 397 -9.57 -17.49 -3.71
CA VAL A 397 -8.51 -16.99 -4.59
C VAL A 397 -8.94 -15.73 -5.34
N LYS A 398 -7.98 -14.98 -5.90
CA LYS A 398 -8.26 -13.81 -6.75
C LYS A 398 -8.49 -14.23 -8.20
N VAL A 399 -9.60 -13.77 -8.79
CA VAL A 399 -9.76 -13.76 -10.25
C VAL A 399 -8.88 -12.62 -10.80
N VAL A 400 -8.01 -12.93 -11.74
CA VAL A 400 -7.23 -11.91 -12.46
C VAL A 400 -8.17 -11.14 -13.39
N PRO A 401 -8.05 -9.81 -13.53
CA PRO A 401 -8.86 -9.06 -14.48
C PRO A 401 -8.74 -9.61 -15.89
N ALA A 402 -9.86 -9.76 -16.57
CA ALA A 402 -9.96 -10.44 -17.88
C ALA A 402 -9.15 -9.75 -19.00
N ASN A 403 -8.85 -8.46 -18.85
CA ASN A 403 -7.96 -7.74 -19.77
C ASN A 403 -6.49 -8.17 -19.68
N PHE A 404 -6.09 -8.88 -18.60
CA PHE A 404 -4.75 -9.47 -18.48
C PHE A 404 -4.75 -10.93 -18.90
N LEU A 405 -5.57 -11.77 -18.24
CA LEU A 405 -5.69 -13.19 -18.57
C LEU A 405 -6.90 -13.83 -17.89
N ASN A 406 -7.33 -14.99 -18.40
CA ASN A 406 -8.34 -15.82 -17.77
C ASN A 406 -7.68 -16.72 -16.72
N GLY A 407 -7.61 -16.30 -15.48
CA GLY A 407 -6.87 -17.08 -14.48
C GLY A 407 -7.05 -16.61 -13.03
N HIS A 408 -6.33 -17.29 -12.15
CA HIS A 408 -6.33 -16.98 -10.73
C HIS A 408 -4.95 -16.59 -10.23
N ARG A 409 -4.95 -15.70 -9.23
CA ARG A 409 -3.77 -15.30 -8.47
C ARG A 409 -3.90 -15.78 -7.05
N ILE A 410 -2.89 -16.50 -6.61
CA ILE A 410 -2.72 -17.02 -5.26
C ILE A 410 -1.80 -16.10 -4.49
N SER A 411 -2.12 -15.82 -3.23
CA SER A 411 -1.28 -15.03 -2.33
C SER A 411 -1.01 -15.85 -1.07
N THR A 412 0.25 -16.20 -0.82
CA THR A 412 0.68 -16.90 0.40
C THR A 412 1.26 -15.92 1.41
N HIS A 413 0.95 -16.08 2.69
CA HIS A 413 1.44 -15.22 3.76
C HIS A 413 1.68 -16.02 5.05
N LEU A 414 2.10 -15.35 6.11
CA LEU A 414 2.50 -15.91 7.40
C LEU A 414 1.44 -16.83 8.08
N PHE A 415 0.17 -16.64 7.76
CA PHE A 415 -0.94 -17.43 8.31
C PHE A 415 -1.32 -18.65 7.45
N ASN A 416 -0.77 -18.78 6.25
CA ASN A 416 -0.99 -19.93 5.40
C ASN A 416 -0.05 -21.08 5.81
N THR A 417 -0.51 -22.29 5.54
CA THR A 417 0.17 -23.54 5.88
C THR A 417 0.36 -24.44 4.66
N ASP A 418 1.15 -25.50 4.81
CA ASP A 418 1.26 -26.55 3.80
C ASP A 418 -0.11 -27.20 3.48
N ALA A 419 -0.96 -27.38 4.50
CA ALA A 419 -2.31 -27.93 4.33
C ALA A 419 -3.21 -27.02 3.46
N ASP A 420 -3.03 -25.68 3.51
CA ASP A 420 -3.75 -24.76 2.62
C ASP A 420 -3.34 -24.95 1.16
N VAL A 421 -2.04 -25.13 0.91
CA VAL A 421 -1.52 -25.41 -0.43
C VAL A 421 -2.01 -26.77 -0.93
N ASP A 422 -1.98 -27.81 -0.08
CA ASP A 422 -2.47 -29.15 -0.42
C ASP A 422 -3.97 -29.12 -0.77
N ARG A 423 -4.77 -28.38 0.01
CA ARG A 423 -6.21 -28.18 -0.28
C ARG A 423 -6.44 -27.47 -1.60
N LEU A 424 -5.70 -26.41 -1.90
CA LEU A 424 -5.76 -25.72 -3.19
C LEU A 424 -5.46 -26.67 -4.35
N LEU A 425 -4.37 -27.43 -4.28
CA LEU A 425 -3.94 -28.34 -5.34
C LEU A 425 -4.92 -29.51 -5.53
N ALA A 426 -5.47 -30.04 -4.44
CA ALA A 426 -6.51 -31.07 -4.49
C ALA A 426 -7.79 -30.53 -5.12
N ALA A 427 -8.22 -29.33 -4.72
CA ALA A 427 -9.40 -28.68 -5.29
C ALA A 427 -9.24 -28.40 -6.81
N LEU A 428 -8.07 -27.90 -7.21
CA LEU A 428 -7.77 -27.70 -8.64
C LEU A 428 -7.81 -29.01 -9.43
N ARG A 429 -7.24 -30.08 -8.88
CA ARG A 429 -7.27 -31.40 -9.52
C ARG A 429 -8.70 -31.87 -9.73
N THR A 430 -9.54 -31.81 -8.71
CA THR A 430 -10.95 -32.21 -8.76
C THR A 430 -11.78 -31.40 -9.77
N GLU A 431 -11.53 -30.08 -9.86
CA GLU A 431 -12.26 -29.24 -10.80
C GLU A 431 -11.70 -29.35 -12.23
N LEU A 432 -10.47 -29.86 -12.42
CA LEU A 432 -9.89 -30.16 -13.72
C LEU A 432 -10.42 -31.45 -14.31
N ASP A 433 -10.73 -32.48 -13.51
CA ASP A 433 -11.33 -33.74 -13.94
C ASP A 433 -12.74 -33.54 -14.47
#